data_4099228cdc10f5bf691a170033beb303
#
_entry.id   4099228cdc10f5bf691a170033beb303
#
_cell.length_a   1.000
_cell.length_b   1.000
_cell.length_c   1.000
_cell.angle_alpha   90.00
_cell.angle_beta   90.00
_cell.angle_gamma   90.00
#
_symmetry.space_group_name_H-M   'P 1'
#
loop_
_entity.id
_entity.type
_entity.pdbx_description
1 polymer ?
#
loop_
_entity_poly.entity_id
_entity_poly.type
_entity_poly.pdbx_seq_one_letter_code
_entity_poly.pdbx_strand_id
1 'polypeptide(L)'
;FENYKNVHRIAYNQSYVVSKMYLENTLRENGNYDLVIDFHRDSLDKKYSTLVYNQKSYAKILFVVGKSSGKFDMVNQLSTELSNKANEKVPGLSKGIMVKKNHYNQGICDHTILIEFGGQNNTKEEVQNTIEVMSQVIKEYLQ
;
A
#
# COMPACT_ATOMS: atom_id res chain seq x y z
N PHE A 1 6.91 14.62 8.73
CA PHE A 1 6.93 14.10 7.36
C PHE A 1 8.32 14.34 6.78
N GLU A 2 9.09 13.30 6.58
CA GLU A 2 10.45 13.39 6.07
C GLU A 2 10.52 13.02 4.58
N ASN A 3 11.20 13.83 3.79
CA ASN A 3 11.44 13.58 2.38
C ASN A 3 12.91 13.19 2.16
N TYR A 4 13.21 11.90 2.27
CA TYR A 4 14.57 11.37 2.15
C TYR A 4 15.25 11.70 0.83
N LYS A 5 14.52 11.75 -0.27
CA LYS A 5 15.08 12.10 -1.58
C LYS A 5 15.68 13.51 -1.57
N ASN A 6 15.02 14.46 -0.94
CA ASN A 6 15.47 15.85 -0.87
C ASN A 6 16.51 16.07 0.23
N VAL A 7 16.35 15.41 1.38
CA VAL A 7 17.24 15.56 2.54
C VAL A 7 18.56 14.83 2.34
N HIS A 8 18.54 13.61 1.80
CA HIS A 8 19.72 12.75 1.71
C HIS A 8 20.23 12.54 0.28
N ARG A 9 19.63 13.18 -0.72
CA ARG A 9 20.02 13.07 -2.16
C ARG A 9 20.14 11.62 -2.63
N ILE A 10 19.20 10.76 -2.22
CA ILE A 10 19.25 9.35 -2.49
C ILE A 10 18.90 9.06 -3.94
N ALA A 11 19.69 8.22 -4.61
CA ALA A 11 19.36 7.71 -5.94
C ALA A 11 18.12 6.81 -5.89
N TYR A 12 17.27 6.87 -6.91
CA TYR A 12 16.00 6.11 -6.96
C TYR A 12 16.18 4.60 -6.73
N ASN A 13 17.28 4.01 -7.26
CA ASN A 13 17.59 2.60 -7.08
C ASN A 13 17.96 2.21 -5.64
N GLN A 14 18.21 3.19 -4.77
CA GLN A 14 18.50 2.98 -3.34
C GLN A 14 17.26 3.20 -2.44
N SER A 15 16.13 3.55 -3.02
CA SER A 15 14.90 3.89 -2.27
C SER A 15 14.46 2.77 -1.30
N TYR A 16 14.53 1.51 -1.72
CA TYR A 16 14.19 0.38 -0.86
C TYR A 16 15.21 0.13 0.26
N VAL A 17 16.50 0.38 0.02
CA VAL A 17 17.52 0.26 1.07
C VAL A 17 17.27 1.29 2.17
N VAL A 18 16.96 2.51 1.78
CA VAL A 18 16.70 3.60 2.73
C VAL A 18 15.38 3.44 3.44
N SER A 19 14.31 3.07 2.75
CA SER A 19 13.01 2.82 3.38
C SER A 19 13.08 1.68 4.38
N LYS A 20 13.86 0.62 4.08
CA LYS A 20 14.15 -0.47 5.00
C LYS A 20 14.83 0.02 6.27
N MET A 21 15.93 0.76 6.13
CA MET A 21 16.67 1.31 7.28
C MET A 21 15.79 2.20 8.16
N TYR A 22 14.96 3.03 7.52
CA TYR A 22 14.03 3.90 8.23
C TYR A 22 12.99 3.11 9.02
N LEU A 23 12.37 2.11 8.39
CA LEU A 23 11.40 1.25 9.05
C LEU A 23 12.03 0.49 10.23
N GLU A 24 13.21 -0.10 10.04
CA GLU A 24 13.94 -0.81 11.10
C GLU A 24 14.28 0.13 12.29
N ASN A 25 14.71 1.36 12.02
CA ASN A 25 14.97 2.35 13.07
C ASN A 25 13.69 2.75 13.80
N THR A 26 12.61 3.01 13.06
CA THR A 26 11.30 3.37 13.63
C THR A 26 10.76 2.27 14.54
N LEU A 27 10.87 1.01 14.11
CA LEU A 27 10.48 -0.15 14.93
C LEU A 27 11.32 -0.29 16.19
N ARG A 28 12.63 0.00 16.10
CA ARG A 28 13.54 -0.05 17.26
C ARG A 28 13.19 1.01 18.30
N GLU A 29 12.81 2.21 17.85
CA GLU A 29 12.49 3.34 18.73
C GLU A 29 11.09 3.25 19.34
N ASN A 30 10.11 2.76 18.58
CA ASN A 30 8.70 2.83 18.95
C ASN A 30 8.06 1.45 19.22
N GLY A 31 8.78 0.36 18.99
CA GLY A 31 8.25 -1.01 19.07
C GLY A 31 7.49 -1.43 17.82
N ASN A 32 6.73 -2.52 17.92
CA ASN A 32 5.96 -3.06 16.81
C ASN A 32 4.68 -2.27 16.56
N TYR A 33 4.27 -2.20 15.31
CA TYR A 33 2.98 -1.67 14.88
C TYR A 33 2.03 -2.80 14.48
N ASP A 34 0.74 -2.62 14.69
CA ASP A 34 -0.29 -3.59 14.29
C ASP A 34 -0.42 -3.70 12.77
N LEU A 35 -0.09 -2.63 12.05
CA LEU A 35 -0.09 -2.58 10.59
C LEU A 35 0.93 -1.55 10.08
N VAL A 36 1.73 -1.95 9.11
CA VAL A 36 2.63 -1.06 8.34
C VAL A 36 2.18 -1.04 6.89
N ILE A 37 1.95 0.14 6.34
CA ILE A 37 1.52 0.32 4.95
C ILE A 37 2.61 1.03 4.16
N ASP A 38 3.17 0.33 3.18
CA ASP A 38 4.02 0.91 2.16
C ASP A 38 3.13 1.48 1.04
N PHE A 39 3.05 2.82 0.98
CA PHE A 39 2.13 3.54 0.11
C PHE A 39 2.80 3.87 -1.22
N HIS A 40 2.30 3.30 -2.30
CA HIS A 40 2.83 3.48 -3.64
C HIS A 40 1.82 4.06 -4.63
N ARG A 41 2.32 4.50 -5.78
CA ARG A 41 1.56 4.87 -6.98
C ARG A 41 2.08 4.05 -8.16
N ASP A 42 1.16 3.35 -8.84
CA ASP A 42 1.49 2.55 -10.02
C ASP A 42 1.86 3.46 -11.24
N SER A 43 2.54 2.91 -12.22
CA SER A 43 2.83 3.57 -13.49
C SER A 43 1.73 3.41 -14.54
N LEU A 44 0.53 2.96 -14.15
CA LEU A 44 -0.60 2.73 -15.04
C LEU A 44 -1.26 4.03 -15.53
N ASP A 45 -1.77 3.97 -16.76
CA ASP A 45 -2.65 5.01 -17.29
C ASP A 45 -3.91 5.18 -16.43
N LYS A 46 -4.39 6.43 -16.37
CA LYS A 46 -5.57 6.82 -15.59
C LYS A 46 -6.79 5.95 -15.88
N LYS A 47 -7.03 5.58 -17.14
CA LYS A 47 -8.17 4.75 -17.56
C LYS A 47 -8.22 3.36 -16.89
N TYR A 48 -7.07 2.80 -16.50
CA TYR A 48 -6.97 1.50 -15.83
C TYR A 48 -6.92 1.60 -14.31
N SER A 49 -6.67 2.80 -13.80
CA SER A 49 -6.46 3.07 -12.38
C SER A 49 -7.55 3.93 -11.75
N THR A 50 -8.62 4.26 -12.50
CA THR A 50 -9.75 5.05 -12.01
C THR A 50 -11.03 4.23 -11.97
N LEU A 51 -11.82 4.42 -10.94
CA LEU A 51 -13.19 3.92 -10.78
C LEU A 51 -14.12 5.10 -10.57
N VAL A 52 -15.27 5.09 -11.25
CA VAL A 52 -16.39 5.99 -10.92
C VAL A 52 -17.49 5.14 -10.30
N TYR A 53 -17.89 5.46 -9.08
CA TYR A 53 -18.94 4.78 -8.35
C TYR A 53 -19.77 5.81 -7.58
N ASN A 54 -21.11 5.74 -7.73
CA ASN A 54 -22.06 6.69 -7.11
C ASN A 54 -21.64 8.16 -7.31
N GLN A 55 -21.31 8.55 -8.55
CA GLN A 55 -20.91 9.91 -8.96
C GLN A 55 -19.62 10.42 -8.31
N LYS A 56 -18.85 9.56 -7.64
CA LYS A 56 -17.56 9.88 -7.03
C LYS A 56 -16.44 9.10 -7.74
N SER A 57 -15.32 9.77 -8.03
CA SER A 57 -14.15 9.16 -8.65
C SER A 57 -13.15 8.68 -7.59
N TYR A 58 -12.61 7.50 -7.81
CA TYR A 58 -11.65 6.84 -6.92
C TYR A 58 -10.42 6.40 -7.69
N ALA A 59 -9.27 6.46 -7.05
CA ALA A 59 -8.09 5.76 -7.50
C ALA A 59 -8.20 4.28 -7.09
N LYS A 60 -8.20 3.35 -8.07
CA LYS A 60 -8.24 1.92 -7.76
C LYS A 60 -7.00 1.48 -6.99
N ILE A 61 -7.15 0.54 -6.08
CA ILE A 61 -6.03 -0.03 -5.35
C ILE A 61 -5.60 -1.39 -5.89
N LEU A 62 -4.33 -1.70 -5.69
CA LEU A 62 -3.73 -3.01 -5.96
C LEU A 62 -2.79 -3.35 -4.82
N PHE A 63 -2.97 -4.51 -4.21
CA PHE A 63 -2.03 -5.02 -3.23
C PHE A 63 -0.89 -5.76 -3.92
N VAL A 64 0.35 -5.48 -3.50
CA VAL A 64 1.53 -6.18 -4.02
C VAL A 64 2.13 -7.04 -2.92
N VAL A 65 2.23 -8.34 -3.18
CA VAL A 65 2.75 -9.31 -2.20
C VAL A 65 4.07 -9.90 -2.69
N GLY A 66 5.08 -9.81 -1.84
CA GLY A 66 6.44 -10.28 -2.11
C GLY A 66 6.62 -11.75 -1.78
N LYS A 67 6.81 -12.61 -2.80
CA LYS A 67 6.95 -14.05 -2.61
C LYS A 67 8.21 -14.43 -1.78
N SER A 68 9.25 -13.61 -1.83
CA SER A 68 10.52 -13.88 -1.14
C SER A 68 10.63 -13.21 0.24
N SER A 69 9.54 -12.67 0.78
CA SER A 69 9.55 -11.92 2.04
C SER A 69 9.77 -12.78 3.30
N GLY A 70 9.61 -14.12 3.19
CA GLY A 70 9.58 -15.03 4.35
C GLY A 70 8.24 -14.99 5.12
N LYS A 71 7.34 -14.06 4.77
CA LYS A 71 6.03 -13.83 5.40
C LYS A 71 4.88 -13.90 4.39
N PHE A 72 5.11 -14.56 3.26
CA PHE A 72 4.22 -14.57 2.11
C PHE A 72 2.77 -14.91 2.48
N ASP A 73 2.55 -16.03 3.17
CA ASP A 73 1.18 -16.51 3.47
C ASP A 73 0.41 -15.51 4.33
N MET A 74 1.06 -14.95 5.35
CA MET A 74 0.46 -13.95 6.25
C MET A 74 0.12 -12.65 5.48
N VAL A 75 1.06 -12.12 4.72
CA VAL A 75 0.87 -10.88 3.95
C VAL A 75 -0.18 -11.07 2.86
N ASN A 76 -0.20 -12.23 2.20
CA ASN A 76 -1.19 -12.56 1.19
C ASN A 76 -2.60 -12.69 1.78
N GLN A 77 -2.74 -13.35 2.92
CA GLN A 77 -4.02 -13.47 3.62
C GLN A 77 -4.55 -12.09 4.04
N LEU A 78 -3.73 -11.29 4.72
CA LEU A 78 -4.08 -9.94 5.15
C LEU A 78 -4.48 -9.04 3.97
N SER A 79 -3.65 -9.03 2.91
CA SER A 79 -3.94 -8.25 1.70
C SER A 79 -5.24 -8.67 1.03
N THR A 80 -5.53 -9.98 1.01
CA THR A 80 -6.78 -10.52 0.44
C THR A 80 -7.98 -10.08 1.26
N GLU A 81 -7.91 -10.14 2.58
CA GLU A 81 -8.99 -9.69 3.47
C GLU A 81 -9.29 -8.21 3.29
N LEU A 82 -8.26 -7.35 3.31
CA LEU A 82 -8.44 -5.91 3.13
C LEU A 82 -8.95 -5.56 1.71
N SER A 83 -8.49 -6.29 0.69
CA SER A 83 -8.98 -6.15 -0.69
C SER A 83 -10.48 -6.48 -0.81
N ASN A 84 -10.93 -7.56 -0.18
CA ASN A 84 -12.34 -7.95 -0.19
C ASN A 84 -13.20 -6.93 0.56
N LYS A 85 -12.79 -6.51 1.74
CA LYS A 85 -13.49 -5.46 2.52
C LYS A 85 -13.58 -4.13 1.75
N ALA A 86 -12.54 -3.76 1.01
CA ALA A 86 -12.56 -2.57 0.17
C ALA A 86 -13.63 -2.68 -0.95
N ASN A 87 -13.75 -3.86 -1.58
CA ASN A 87 -14.74 -4.12 -2.62
C ASN A 87 -16.17 -4.27 -2.07
N GLU A 88 -16.34 -4.69 -0.82
CA GLU A 88 -17.65 -4.66 -0.14
C GLU A 88 -18.14 -3.22 0.06
N LYS A 89 -17.25 -2.29 0.40
CA LYS A 89 -17.61 -0.87 0.58
C LYS A 89 -17.82 -0.13 -0.74
N VAL A 90 -16.92 -0.33 -1.68
CA VAL A 90 -16.96 0.30 -3.02
C VAL A 90 -16.63 -0.78 -4.05
N PRO A 91 -17.65 -1.39 -4.70
CA PRO A 91 -17.46 -2.45 -5.68
C PRO A 91 -16.51 -2.06 -6.81
N GLY A 92 -15.46 -2.85 -7.01
CA GLY A 92 -14.43 -2.63 -8.03
C GLY A 92 -13.31 -1.65 -7.61
N LEU A 93 -13.25 -1.22 -6.34
CA LEU A 93 -12.18 -0.36 -5.84
C LEU A 93 -10.85 -1.07 -5.83
N SER A 94 -10.82 -2.31 -5.34
CA SER A 94 -9.61 -3.13 -5.36
C SER A 94 -9.54 -3.98 -6.63
N LYS A 95 -8.37 -3.97 -7.26
CA LYS A 95 -7.97 -4.84 -8.37
C LYS A 95 -7.51 -6.23 -7.91
N GLY A 96 -7.45 -6.44 -6.58
CA GLY A 96 -6.98 -7.68 -5.97
C GLY A 96 -5.51 -7.66 -5.62
N ILE A 97 -4.88 -8.84 -5.75
CA ILE A 97 -3.51 -9.09 -5.30
C ILE A 97 -2.60 -9.36 -6.50
N MET A 98 -1.44 -8.75 -6.52
CA MET A 98 -0.36 -9.05 -7.45
C MET A 98 0.83 -9.65 -6.70
N VAL A 99 1.16 -10.90 -6.99
CA VAL A 99 2.32 -11.56 -6.42
C VAL A 99 3.55 -11.29 -7.28
N LYS A 100 4.62 -10.80 -6.66
CA LYS A 100 5.91 -10.54 -7.30
C LYS A 100 7.04 -11.27 -6.56
N LYS A 101 8.19 -11.45 -7.21
CA LYS A 101 9.31 -12.21 -6.65
C LYS A 101 10.05 -11.50 -5.51
N ASN A 102 9.98 -10.18 -5.44
CA ASN A 102 10.76 -9.35 -4.50
C ASN A 102 10.24 -9.43 -3.04
N HIS A 103 10.98 -8.80 -2.11
CA HIS A 103 10.65 -8.77 -0.67
C HIS A 103 9.70 -7.62 -0.27
N TYR A 104 9.83 -6.44 -0.89
CA TYR A 104 9.02 -5.24 -0.62
C TYR A 104 8.95 -4.82 0.85
N ASN A 105 10.05 -5.00 1.60
CA ASN A 105 10.13 -4.76 3.06
C ASN A 105 9.14 -5.58 3.91
N GLN A 106 8.41 -6.54 3.33
CA GLN A 106 7.36 -7.31 3.98
C GLN A 106 7.89 -8.38 4.97
N GLY A 107 9.20 -8.57 5.03
CA GLY A 107 9.85 -9.47 6.01
C GLY A 107 10.32 -8.76 7.28
N ILE A 108 10.26 -7.42 7.35
CA ILE A 108 10.85 -6.63 8.44
C ILE A 108 9.97 -6.67 9.69
N CYS A 109 8.67 -6.53 9.52
CA CYS A 109 7.72 -6.71 10.61
C CYS A 109 6.53 -7.56 10.14
N ASP A 110 5.80 -8.12 11.10
CA ASP A 110 4.54 -8.81 10.82
C ASP A 110 3.55 -7.79 10.26
N HIS A 111 2.63 -8.09 9.46
CA HIS A 111 1.59 -7.18 8.94
C HIS A 111 2.14 -5.94 8.18
N THR A 112 3.23 -6.09 7.42
CA THR A 112 3.66 -5.08 6.45
C THR A 112 3.04 -5.37 5.09
N ILE A 113 2.25 -4.43 4.56
CA ILE A 113 1.60 -4.54 3.25
C ILE A 113 2.03 -3.42 2.32
N LEU A 114 2.04 -3.68 1.02
CA LEU A 114 2.24 -2.67 -0.02
C LEU A 114 0.94 -2.47 -0.79
N ILE A 115 0.50 -1.22 -0.89
CA ILE A 115 -0.70 -0.85 -1.65
C ILE A 115 -0.34 0.20 -2.68
N GLU A 116 -0.63 -0.08 -3.94
CA GLU A 116 -0.66 0.90 -5.03
C GLU A 116 -2.00 1.64 -4.98
N PHE A 117 -1.98 2.94 -4.76
CA PHE A 117 -3.16 3.82 -4.78
C PHE A 117 -3.28 4.52 -6.13
N GLY A 118 -3.88 3.85 -7.10
CA GLY A 118 -4.00 4.34 -8.45
C GLY A 118 -2.67 4.44 -9.20
N GLY A 119 -2.70 5.11 -10.33
CA GLY A 119 -1.53 5.40 -11.16
C GLY A 119 -1.05 6.85 -11.01
N GLN A 120 0.08 7.15 -11.65
CA GLN A 120 0.72 8.47 -11.61
C GLN A 120 -0.18 9.64 -12.05
N ASN A 121 -1.19 9.36 -12.88
CA ASN A 121 -2.11 10.35 -13.45
C ASN A 121 -3.44 10.49 -12.69
N ASN A 122 -3.66 9.73 -11.62
CA ASN A 122 -4.82 9.95 -10.76
C ASN A 122 -4.66 11.26 -9.97
N THR A 123 -5.77 11.98 -9.82
CA THR A 123 -5.78 13.24 -9.07
C THR A 123 -5.61 13.00 -7.57
N LYS A 124 -5.21 14.04 -6.84
CA LYS A 124 -5.14 14.03 -5.39
C LYS A 124 -6.51 13.66 -4.78
N GLU A 125 -7.58 14.22 -5.33
CA GLU A 125 -8.95 13.95 -4.88
C GLU A 125 -9.34 12.49 -5.05
N GLU A 126 -9.05 11.87 -6.22
CA GLU A 126 -9.33 10.44 -6.45
C GLU A 126 -8.59 9.55 -5.44
N VAL A 127 -7.34 9.87 -5.14
CA VAL A 127 -6.55 9.15 -4.13
C VAL A 127 -7.10 9.38 -2.73
N GLN A 128 -7.47 10.61 -2.39
CA GLN A 128 -8.04 10.95 -1.09
C GLN A 128 -9.38 10.23 -0.84
N ASN A 129 -10.25 10.17 -1.85
CA ASN A 129 -11.50 9.43 -1.78
C ASN A 129 -11.26 7.95 -1.47
N THR A 130 -10.22 7.37 -2.06
CA THR A 130 -9.84 5.97 -1.80
C THR A 130 -9.25 5.79 -0.40
N ILE A 131 -8.43 6.73 0.07
CA ILE A 131 -7.87 6.71 1.43
C ILE A 131 -8.99 6.76 2.48
N GLU A 132 -10.04 7.53 2.27
CA GLU A 132 -11.20 7.59 3.17
C GLU A 132 -11.85 6.20 3.32
N VAL A 133 -12.06 5.48 2.21
CA VAL A 133 -12.60 4.11 2.24
C VAL A 133 -11.64 3.16 2.94
N MET A 134 -10.36 3.21 2.59
CA MET A 134 -9.35 2.34 3.19
C MET A 134 -9.13 2.60 4.68
N SER A 135 -9.28 3.83 5.13
CA SER A 135 -9.24 4.18 6.56
C SER A 135 -10.35 3.48 7.35
N GLN A 136 -11.55 3.38 6.78
CA GLN A 136 -12.65 2.64 7.41
C GLN A 136 -12.37 1.13 7.39
N VAL A 137 -11.88 0.59 6.27
CA VAL A 137 -11.50 -0.84 6.14
C VAL A 137 -10.46 -1.22 7.18
N ILE A 138 -9.40 -0.41 7.31
CA ILE A 138 -8.30 -0.65 8.27
C ILE A 138 -8.82 -0.53 9.70
N LYS A 139 -9.63 0.47 10.01
CA LYS A 139 -10.23 0.62 11.33
C LYS A 139 -11.06 -0.61 11.74
N GLU A 140 -11.85 -1.16 10.82
CA GLU A 140 -12.65 -2.38 11.06
C GLU A 140 -11.78 -3.64 11.18
N TYR A 141 -10.63 -3.65 10.55
CA TYR A 141 -9.66 -4.76 10.68
C TYR A 141 -8.95 -4.76 12.04
N LEU A 142 -8.64 -3.57 12.58
CA LEU A 142 -7.90 -3.42 13.85
C LEU A 142 -8.80 -3.48 15.10
N GLN A 143 -10.11 -3.57 14.96
CA GLN A 143 -11.07 -3.74 16.05
C GLN A 143 -11.31 -5.21 16.39
#